data_3844f5a98f94a0a990cf69746c5fd516
#
_entry.id   3844f5a98f94a0a990cf69746c5fd516
#
_cell.length_a   1.000
_cell.length_b   1.000
_cell.length_c   1.000
_cell.angle_alpha   90.00
_cell.angle_beta   90.00
_cell.angle_gamma   90.00
#
_symmetry.space_group_name_H-M   'P 1'
#
loop_
_entity.id
_entity.type
_entity.pdbx_description
1 polymer ?
#
loop_
_entity_poly.entity_id
_entity_poly.type
_entity_poly.pdbx_seq_one_letter_code
_entity_poly.pdbx_strand_id
1 'polypeptide(L)' 'GVYPPGTSVELSNGWRGTVAAITPGNLLQPKIAIKEDGKTKIVDLSTEKLFIKRSLDEQPREEVDFLKDAE' A
#
# COMPACT_ATOMS: atom_id res chain seq x y z
N GLY A 1 6.48 6.32 8.50
CA GLY A 1 6.01 5.43 7.77
C GLY A 1 4.98 5.80 6.76
N VAL A 2 5.44 5.97 5.59
CA VAL A 2 4.53 6.22 4.49
C VAL A 2 4.62 5.04 3.55
N TYR A 3 3.77 5.07 2.54
CA TYR A 3 3.71 3.99 1.57
C TYR A 3 4.42 4.44 0.31
N PRO A 4 5.68 4.07 0.12
CA PRO A 4 6.38 4.49 -1.10
C PRO A 4 5.81 3.80 -2.32
N PRO A 5 6.02 4.38 -3.50
CA PRO A 5 5.58 3.73 -4.74
C PRO A 5 6.14 2.32 -4.83
N GLY A 6 5.31 1.40 -5.28
CA GLY A 6 5.68 0.01 -5.35
C GLY A 6 5.17 -0.82 -4.19
N THR A 7 4.70 -0.19 -3.11
CA THR A 7 4.17 -0.93 -1.97
C THR A 7 2.83 -1.55 -2.33
N SER A 8 2.66 -2.83 -1.99
CA SER A 8 1.38 -3.50 -2.18
C SER A 8 0.51 -3.25 -0.96
N VAL A 9 -0.75 -2.90 -1.19
CA VAL A 9 -1.65 -2.51 -0.11
C VAL A 9 -3.03 -3.12 -0.31
N GLU A 10 -3.75 -3.21 0.78
CA GLU A 10 -5.17 -3.57 0.77
C GLU A 10 -5.97 -2.36 1.22
N LEU A 11 -6.99 -2.01 0.46
CA LEU A 11 -7.82 -0.86 0.76
C LEU A 11 -8.98 -1.25 1.67
N SER A 12 -9.64 -0.23 2.20
CA SER A 12 -10.71 -0.43 3.18
C SER A 12 -11.87 -1.24 2.63
N ASN A 13 -12.06 -1.26 1.32
CA ASN A 13 -13.14 -2.03 0.70
C ASN A 13 -12.67 -3.43 0.26
N GLY A 14 -11.45 -3.81 0.59
CA GLY A 14 -10.93 -5.12 0.21
C GLY A 14 -10.16 -5.15 -1.10
N TRP A 15 -10.15 -4.08 -1.83
CA TRP A 15 -9.36 -4.02 -3.07
C TRP A 15 -7.89 -4.11 -2.73
N ARG A 16 -7.13 -4.70 -3.63
CA ARG A 16 -5.68 -4.80 -3.49
C ARG A 16 -5.03 -4.13 -4.67
N GLY A 17 -3.97 -3.41 -4.39
CA GLY A 17 -3.28 -2.71 -5.44
C GLY A 17 -1.89 -2.32 -5.01
N THR A 18 -1.27 -1.48 -5.82
CA THR A 18 0.10 -1.04 -5.61
C THR A 18 0.13 0.47 -5.61
N VAL A 19 0.88 1.03 -4.66
CA VAL A 19 1.04 2.48 -4.62
C VAL A 19 1.74 2.92 -5.90
N ALA A 20 1.08 3.77 -6.67
CA ALA A 20 1.61 4.24 -7.94
C ALA A 20 2.31 5.58 -7.80
N ALA A 21 1.80 6.45 -6.93
CA ALA A 21 2.39 7.76 -6.75
C ALA A 21 1.92 8.32 -5.44
N ILE A 22 2.78 9.11 -4.80
CA ILE A 22 2.41 9.77 -3.57
C ILE A 22 1.68 11.07 -3.90
N THR A 23 0.87 11.53 -2.96
CA THR A 23 0.18 12.80 -3.10
C THR A 23 0.96 13.82 -2.29
N PRO A 24 1.52 14.85 -2.94
CA PRO A 24 2.27 15.86 -2.19
C PRO A 24 1.40 16.49 -1.12
N GLY A 25 1.94 16.58 0.08
CA GLY A 25 1.20 17.18 1.18
C GLY A 25 0.21 16.24 1.84
N ASN A 26 0.03 15.02 1.32
CA ASN A 26 -0.91 14.08 1.91
C ASN A 26 -0.40 12.67 1.68
N LEU A 27 0.61 12.29 2.43
CA LEU A 27 1.33 11.05 2.19
C LEU A 27 0.53 9.81 2.55
N LEU A 28 -0.56 9.98 3.29
CA LEU A 28 -1.39 8.83 3.67
C LEU A 28 -2.50 8.56 2.67
N GLN A 29 -2.60 9.37 1.64
CA GLN A 29 -3.64 9.20 0.62
C GLN A 29 -3.01 9.21 -0.77
N PRO A 30 -2.19 8.20 -1.07
CA PRO A 30 -1.54 8.13 -2.37
C PRO A 30 -2.49 7.65 -3.46
N LYS A 31 -1.98 7.61 -4.68
CA LYS A 31 -2.70 7.04 -5.81
C LYS A 31 -2.35 5.57 -5.90
N ILE A 32 -3.35 4.74 -6.06
CA ILE A 32 -3.20 3.29 -6.05
C ILE A 32 -3.54 2.73 -7.43
N ALA A 33 -2.68 1.89 -7.95
CA ALA A 33 -2.93 1.18 -9.20
C ALA A 33 -3.59 -0.14 -8.88
N ILE A 34 -4.76 -0.37 -9.43
CA ILE A 34 -5.53 -1.59 -9.21
C ILE A 34 -5.79 -2.24 -10.55
N LYS A 35 -5.66 -3.56 -10.60
CA LYS A 35 -5.97 -4.29 -11.82
C LYS A 35 -7.40 -4.79 -11.78
N GLU A 36 -8.12 -4.50 -12.85
CA GLU A 36 -9.49 -4.91 -12.95
C GLU A 36 -9.73 -5.37 -14.39
N ASP A 37 -10.09 -6.62 -14.56
CA ASP A 37 -10.34 -7.21 -15.89
C ASP A 37 -9.15 -7.02 -16.82
N GLY A 38 -7.95 -7.18 -16.28
CA GLY A 38 -6.74 -7.06 -17.08
C GLY A 38 -6.30 -5.64 -17.36
N LYS A 39 -7.03 -4.67 -16.87
CA LYS A 39 -6.70 -3.27 -17.08
C LYS A 39 -6.28 -2.63 -15.76
N THR A 40 -5.44 -1.61 -15.87
CA THR A 40 -4.99 -0.90 -14.68
C THR A 40 -5.86 0.33 -14.49
N LYS A 41 -6.36 0.47 -13.28
CA LYS A 41 -7.18 1.60 -12.89
C LYS A 41 -6.47 2.33 -11.76
N ILE A 42 -6.46 3.65 -11.82
CA ILE A 42 -5.84 4.46 -10.76
C ILE A 42 -6.91 4.97 -9.83
N VAL A 43 -6.73 4.70 -8.55
CA VAL A 43 -7.63 5.15 -7.51
C VAL A 43 -6.89 6.18 -6.68
N ASP A 44 -7.40 7.40 -6.63
CA ASP A 44 -6.78 8.50 -5.89
C ASP A 44 -7.43 8.58 -4.52
N LEU A 45 -6.70 8.16 -3.50
CA LEU A 45 -7.26 8.12 -2.15
C LEU A 45 -7.52 9.50 -1.57
N SER A 46 -6.98 10.54 -2.20
CA SER A 46 -7.26 11.89 -1.71
C SER A 46 -8.65 12.36 -2.12
N THR A 47 -9.27 11.69 -3.08
CA THR A 47 -10.60 12.07 -3.55
C THR A 47 -11.65 11.00 -3.34
N GLU A 48 -11.23 9.77 -3.04
CA GLU A 48 -12.16 8.66 -2.83
C GLU A 48 -12.33 8.40 -1.35
N LYS A 49 -13.46 7.84 -0.99
CA LYS A 49 -13.71 7.51 0.41
C LYS A 49 -13.15 6.13 0.74
N LEU A 50 -11.89 5.96 0.45
CA LEU A 50 -11.18 4.71 0.70
C LEU A 50 -9.89 5.05 1.40
N PHE A 51 -9.39 4.11 2.18
CA PHE A 51 -8.11 4.30 2.85
C PHE A 51 -7.35 2.98 2.82
N ILE A 52 -6.06 3.06 3.07
CA ILE A 52 -5.22 1.89 3.12
C ILE A 52 -5.46 1.19 4.45
N LYS A 53 -5.95 -0.04 4.34
CA LYS A 53 -6.21 -0.82 5.53
C LYS A 53 -4.91 -1.41 6.06
N ARG A 54 -4.03 -1.84 5.18
CA ARG A 54 -2.75 -2.40 5.59
C ARG A 54 -1.85 -2.56 4.39
N SER A 55 -0.56 -2.65 4.67
CA SER A 55 0.43 -3.00 3.67
C SER A 55 0.44 -4.51 3.51
N LEU A 56 0.53 -4.96 2.28
CA LEU A 56 0.60 -6.39 1.98
C LEU A 56 2.03 -6.84 1.78
N ASP A 57 2.97 -5.91 1.71
CA ASP A 57 4.37 -6.28 1.60
C ASP A 57 4.78 -6.98 2.87
N GLU A 58 5.70 -7.92 2.70
CA GLU A 58 6.18 -8.64 3.85
C GLU A 58 6.82 -7.70 4.83
N GLN A 59 6.64 -8.01 6.08
CA GLN A 59 7.30 -7.27 7.12
C GLN A 59 8.80 -7.37 6.93
N PRO A 60 9.53 -6.38 7.39
CA PRO A 60 10.96 -6.42 7.27
C PRO A 60 11.50 -7.73 7.79
N ARG A 61 12.23 -8.43 6.93
CA ARG A 61 12.79 -9.70 7.33
C ARG A 61 13.77 -9.55 8.46
N GLU A 62 14.40 -8.40 8.49
CA GLU A 62 15.35 -8.13 9.57
C GLU A 62 14.69 -8.26 10.91
N GLU A 63 13.47 -7.82 10.99
CA GLU A 63 12.76 -7.89 12.27
C GLU A 63 12.54 -9.33 12.68
N VAL A 64 12.10 -10.15 11.74
CA VAL A 64 11.85 -11.56 12.01
C VAL A 64 13.14 -12.26 12.35
N ASP A 65 14.18 -12.00 11.55
CA ASP A 65 15.47 -12.66 11.77
C ASP A 65 16.05 -12.25 13.10
N PHE A 66 15.87 -11.00 13.47
CA PHE A 66 16.38 -10.54 14.74
C PHE A 66 15.75 -11.29 15.90
N LEU A 67 14.47 -11.50 15.82
CA LEU A 67 13.76 -12.23 16.86
C LEU A 67 14.22 -13.67 16.96
N LYS A 68 14.49 -14.27 15.81
CA LYS A 68 15.01 -15.62 15.80
C LYS A 68 16.38 -15.69 16.44
N ASP A 69 17.21 -14.74 16.11
CA ASP A 69 18.58 -14.74 16.64
C ASP A 69 18.58 -14.50 18.13
N ALA A 70 17.58 -13.82 18.63
CA ALA A 70 17.50 -13.54 20.06
C ALA A 70 17.20 -14.79 20.88
N GLU A 71 16.73 -15.81 20.23
CA GLU A 71 16.44 -17.06 20.91
C GLU A 71 17.71 -17.86 21.11
#